data_eefa327495080cd887ae42c6450b4aa7
#
_entry.id   eefa327495080cd887ae42c6450b4aa7
#
_cell.length_a   1.000
_cell.length_b   1.000
_cell.length_c   1.000
_cell.angle_alpha   90.00
_cell.angle_beta   90.00
_cell.angle_gamma   90.00
#
_symmetry.space_group_name_H-M   'P 1'
#
loop_
_entity.id
_entity.type
_entity.pdbx_description
1 polymer ?
#
loop_
_entity_poly.entity_id
_entity_poly.type
_entity_poly.pdbx_seq_one_letter_code
_entity_poly.pdbx_strand_id
1 'polypeptide(L)'
;MTTHTKYCGGCRQDLPTTQFSKCSRRADGLQYRCKSCNKIDNHKFRTEINPEHHSIWQKNNWDRVKEIVSNYRRADKLGTIYFIKSPDEAFYIGRTECHIKVRWSEHLSHWKLSNRNLKKRLPLLHDSFDKWGPDKHEMGIVAQFEGITTDELIEYEKVFIKSFKESGKSLNILN
;
A
#
# COMPACT_ATOMS: atom_id res chain seq x y z
N MET A 1 -22.55 -18.71 21.20
CA MET A 1 -21.35 -18.85 20.34
C MET A 1 -20.22 -19.30 21.24
N THR A 2 -19.75 -20.53 21.10
CA THR A 2 -18.64 -21.07 21.89
C THR A 2 -17.34 -20.43 21.39
N THR A 3 -16.78 -19.52 22.16
CA THR A 3 -15.46 -18.94 21.86
C THR A 3 -14.41 -20.00 22.18
N HIS A 4 -13.84 -20.63 21.15
CA HIS A 4 -12.72 -21.54 21.33
C HIS A 4 -11.52 -20.76 21.88
N THR A 5 -11.00 -21.22 23.01
CA THR A 5 -9.80 -20.66 23.66
C THR A 5 -8.59 -21.56 23.43
N LYS A 6 -7.39 -20.97 23.51
CA LYS A 6 -6.10 -21.65 23.43
C LYS A 6 -5.15 -21.03 24.44
N TYR A 7 -4.39 -21.88 25.12
CA TYR A 7 -3.33 -21.46 26.05
C TYR A 7 -2.15 -20.81 25.31
N CYS A 8 -1.75 -19.63 25.77
CA CYS A 8 -0.58 -18.91 25.25
C CYS A 8 0.66 -19.21 26.08
N GLY A 9 1.68 -19.84 25.54
CA GLY A 9 2.93 -20.12 26.22
C GLY A 9 3.79 -18.89 26.55
N GLY A 10 3.43 -17.69 26.08
CA GLY A 10 4.11 -16.44 26.39
C GLY A 10 3.54 -15.76 27.63
N CYS A 11 2.27 -15.32 27.58
CA CYS A 11 1.60 -14.66 28.72
C CYS A 11 0.97 -15.64 29.73
N ARG A 12 1.00 -16.95 29.45
CA ARG A 12 0.45 -18.01 30.30
C ARG A 12 -1.04 -17.84 30.61
N GLN A 13 -1.81 -17.41 29.60
CA GLN A 13 -3.25 -17.18 29.68
C GLN A 13 -4.00 -17.95 28.60
N ASP A 14 -5.23 -18.34 28.88
CA ASP A 14 -6.17 -18.87 27.91
C ASP A 14 -6.81 -17.69 27.16
N LEU A 15 -6.61 -17.61 25.86
CA LEU A 15 -7.06 -16.51 25.02
C LEU A 15 -7.89 -17.03 23.85
N PRO A 16 -8.83 -16.24 23.32
CA PRO A 16 -9.57 -16.59 22.11
C PRO A 16 -8.63 -16.96 20.96
N THR A 17 -8.97 -18.00 20.21
CA THR A 17 -8.15 -18.49 19.07
C THR A 17 -7.89 -17.39 18.00
N THR A 18 -8.74 -16.39 17.90
CA THR A 18 -8.56 -15.21 17.04
C THR A 18 -7.33 -14.37 17.38
N GLN A 19 -6.82 -14.48 18.61
CA GLN A 19 -5.61 -13.80 19.05
C GLN A 19 -4.31 -14.53 18.67
N PHE A 20 -4.41 -15.68 18.00
CA PHE A 20 -3.25 -16.42 17.51
C PHE A 20 -3.12 -16.29 15.99
N SER A 21 -1.88 -16.28 15.50
CA SER A 21 -1.60 -16.35 14.07
C SER A 21 -1.67 -17.77 13.56
N LYS A 22 -2.03 -17.98 12.30
CA LYS A 22 -2.07 -19.29 11.67
C LYS A 22 -0.67 -19.91 11.57
N CYS A 23 -0.58 -21.23 11.75
CA CYS A 23 0.65 -22.00 11.64
C CYS A 23 0.36 -23.41 11.10
N SER A 24 0.62 -23.63 9.81
CA SER A 24 0.37 -24.92 9.13
C SER A 24 1.18 -26.11 9.67
N ARG A 25 2.28 -25.84 10.41
CA ARG A 25 3.15 -26.87 10.99
C ARG A 25 2.64 -27.44 12.30
N ARG A 26 1.54 -26.92 12.85
CA ARG A 26 0.96 -27.37 14.12
C ARG A 26 -0.38 -28.03 13.88
N ALA A 27 -0.67 -29.05 14.69
CA ALA A 27 -1.90 -29.83 14.56
C ALA A 27 -3.18 -29.00 14.73
N ASP A 28 -3.15 -27.96 15.57
CA ASP A 28 -4.25 -27.02 15.80
C ASP A 28 -4.26 -25.83 14.79
N GLY A 29 -3.31 -25.79 13.87
CA GLY A 29 -3.19 -24.73 12.84
C GLY A 29 -2.81 -23.34 13.38
N LEU A 30 -2.42 -23.21 14.66
CA LEU A 30 -2.18 -21.93 15.31
C LEU A 30 -0.79 -21.86 15.97
N GLN A 31 -0.24 -20.65 16.05
CA GLN A 31 1.02 -20.38 16.74
C GLN A 31 0.93 -20.72 18.23
N TYR A 32 2.07 -21.06 18.85
CA TYR A 32 2.17 -21.37 20.29
C TYR A 32 1.95 -20.15 21.19
N ARG A 33 2.34 -18.97 20.71
CA ARG A 33 2.19 -17.68 21.40
C ARG A 33 1.13 -16.81 20.73
N CYS A 34 0.41 -16.00 21.50
CA CYS A 34 -0.52 -15.03 20.96
C CYS A 34 0.19 -13.92 20.17
N LYS A 35 -0.55 -13.19 19.35
CA LYS A 35 -0.02 -12.09 18.50
C LYS A 35 0.75 -11.05 19.30
N SER A 36 0.26 -10.70 20.51
CA SER A 36 0.92 -9.72 21.39
C SER A 36 2.26 -10.22 21.91
N CYS A 37 2.34 -11.46 22.41
CA CYS A 37 3.60 -12.05 22.87
C CYS A 37 4.60 -12.18 21.71
N ASN A 38 4.17 -12.63 20.52
CA ASN A 38 5.05 -12.69 19.35
C ASN A 38 5.57 -11.30 18.94
N LYS A 39 4.74 -10.26 19.07
CA LYS A 39 5.17 -8.89 18.78
C LYS A 39 6.26 -8.41 19.74
N ILE A 40 6.12 -8.69 21.04
CA ILE A 40 7.11 -8.34 22.07
C ILE A 40 8.42 -9.09 21.82
N ASP A 41 8.36 -10.42 21.59
CA ASP A 41 9.55 -11.24 21.33
C ASP A 41 10.29 -10.78 20.06
N ASN A 42 9.54 -10.49 18.98
CA ASN A 42 10.13 -9.99 17.75
C ASN A 42 10.77 -8.61 17.93
N HIS A 43 10.14 -7.74 18.75
CA HIS A 43 10.73 -6.45 19.08
C HIS A 43 12.03 -6.64 19.85
N LYS A 44 12.00 -7.43 20.92
CA LYS A 44 13.18 -7.76 21.72
C LYS A 44 14.30 -8.37 20.89
N PHE A 45 13.96 -9.31 20.00
CA PHE A 45 14.95 -9.90 19.08
C PHE A 45 15.64 -8.86 18.21
N ARG A 46 14.87 -7.94 17.63
CA ARG A 46 15.42 -6.90 16.73
C ARG A 46 16.21 -5.83 17.44
N THR A 47 15.84 -5.47 18.68
CA THR A 47 16.46 -4.34 19.39
C THR A 47 17.59 -4.76 20.31
N GLU A 48 17.48 -5.94 20.94
CA GLU A 48 18.41 -6.36 22.00
C GLU A 48 19.29 -7.55 21.58
N ILE A 49 18.70 -8.57 20.93
CA ILE A 49 19.40 -9.82 20.62
C ILE A 49 20.17 -9.73 19.31
N ASN A 50 19.57 -9.20 18.28
CA ASN A 50 20.21 -9.08 16.96
C ASN A 50 19.77 -7.82 16.22
N PRO A 51 20.20 -6.63 16.67
CA PRO A 51 19.82 -5.36 16.07
C PRO A 51 20.28 -5.21 14.62
N GLU A 52 21.38 -5.87 14.27
CA GLU A 52 21.95 -5.79 12.91
C GLU A 52 21.41 -6.83 11.94
N HIS A 53 20.55 -7.75 12.41
CA HIS A 53 20.03 -8.85 11.57
C HIS A 53 19.47 -8.37 10.24
N HIS A 54 18.67 -7.30 10.26
CA HIS A 54 18.04 -6.78 9.04
C HIS A 54 19.08 -6.18 8.08
N SER A 55 20.05 -5.42 8.58
CA SER A 55 21.10 -4.81 7.75
C SER A 55 22.06 -5.85 7.18
N ILE A 56 22.43 -6.86 7.96
CA ILE A 56 23.25 -7.98 7.51
C ILE A 56 22.50 -8.79 6.46
N TRP A 57 21.23 -9.11 6.70
CA TRP A 57 20.40 -9.82 5.72
C TRP A 57 20.28 -9.03 4.41
N GLN A 58 19.98 -7.72 4.47
CA GLN A 58 19.93 -6.86 3.28
C GLN A 58 21.26 -6.85 2.53
N LYS A 59 22.38 -6.70 3.24
CA LYS A 59 23.71 -6.70 2.62
C LYS A 59 24.00 -8.01 1.90
N ASN A 60 23.71 -9.15 2.56
CA ASN A 60 23.96 -10.49 2.00
C ASN A 60 23.02 -10.87 0.87
N ASN A 61 21.83 -10.24 0.77
CA ASN A 61 20.83 -10.52 -0.25
C ASN A 61 20.61 -9.35 -1.22
N TRP A 62 21.53 -8.37 -1.21
CA TRP A 62 21.35 -7.11 -1.97
C TRP A 62 21.14 -7.33 -3.47
N ASP A 63 21.91 -8.23 -4.08
CA ASP A 63 21.81 -8.51 -5.51
C ASP A 63 20.47 -9.18 -5.85
N ARG A 64 20.03 -10.12 -5.01
CA ARG A 64 18.70 -10.74 -5.14
C ARG A 64 17.56 -9.73 -4.96
N VAL A 65 17.70 -8.82 -3.99
CA VAL A 65 16.72 -7.75 -3.78
C VAL A 65 16.69 -6.79 -4.96
N LYS A 66 17.88 -6.40 -5.49
CA LYS A 66 17.98 -5.60 -6.72
C LYS A 66 17.33 -6.28 -7.91
N GLU A 67 17.59 -7.57 -8.09
CA GLU A 67 17.01 -8.35 -9.19
C GLU A 67 15.48 -8.39 -9.08
N ILE A 68 14.94 -8.72 -7.90
CA ILE A 68 13.49 -8.73 -7.67
C ILE A 68 12.89 -7.35 -7.94
N VAL A 69 13.50 -6.26 -7.40
CA VAL A 69 13.04 -4.90 -7.62
C VAL A 69 13.17 -4.49 -9.09
N SER A 70 14.27 -4.88 -9.75
CA SER A 70 14.50 -4.62 -11.18
C SER A 70 13.47 -5.35 -12.04
N ASN A 71 13.19 -6.63 -11.74
CA ASN A 71 12.17 -7.41 -12.46
C ASN A 71 10.77 -6.83 -12.22
N TYR A 72 10.47 -6.39 -11.00
CA TYR A 72 9.22 -5.69 -10.68
C TYR A 72 9.08 -4.35 -11.41
N ARG A 73 10.22 -3.65 -11.66
CA ARG A 73 10.26 -2.40 -12.42
C ARG A 73 10.35 -2.63 -13.93
N ARG A 74 10.85 -3.79 -14.39
CA ARG A 74 10.99 -4.14 -15.81
C ARG A 74 9.81 -4.92 -16.36
N ALA A 75 9.01 -5.56 -15.49
CA ALA A 75 7.78 -6.20 -15.94
C ALA A 75 6.89 -5.11 -16.52
N ASP A 76 6.99 -4.96 -17.83
CA ASP A 76 6.19 -4.13 -18.70
C ASP A 76 6.12 -2.66 -18.23
N LYS A 77 7.08 -1.84 -18.68
CA LYS A 77 6.97 -0.37 -18.58
C LYS A 77 5.80 0.10 -19.42
N LEU A 78 4.61 -0.25 -18.97
CA LEU A 78 3.38 0.31 -19.48
C LEU A 78 3.18 1.65 -18.79
N GLY A 79 3.39 2.73 -19.53
CA GLY A 79 2.93 4.03 -19.08
C GLY A 79 1.41 3.98 -18.97
N THR A 80 0.86 4.18 -17.79
CA THR A 80 -0.59 4.08 -17.55
C THR A 80 -1.11 5.43 -17.09
N ILE A 81 -2.13 5.93 -17.75
CA ILE A 81 -2.99 7.02 -17.26
C ILE A 81 -4.19 6.35 -16.57
N TYR A 82 -4.46 6.77 -15.36
CA TYR A 82 -5.54 6.23 -14.55
C TYR A 82 -6.43 7.32 -13.97
N PHE A 83 -7.63 6.95 -13.57
CA PHE A 83 -8.51 7.82 -12.80
C PHE A 83 -8.79 7.26 -11.41
N ILE A 84 -9.11 8.17 -10.48
CA ILE A 84 -9.77 7.85 -9.21
C ILE A 84 -11.05 8.66 -9.17
N LYS A 85 -12.19 7.98 -9.18
CA LYS A 85 -13.52 8.57 -9.14
C LYS A 85 -14.04 8.57 -7.70
N SER A 86 -14.50 9.70 -7.24
CA SER A 86 -15.15 9.84 -5.93
C SER A 86 -16.67 9.61 -6.02
N PRO A 87 -17.35 9.33 -4.88
CA PRO A 87 -18.79 9.14 -4.85
C PRO A 87 -19.62 10.33 -5.37
N ASP A 88 -19.08 11.53 -5.33
CA ASP A 88 -19.72 12.76 -5.85
C ASP A 88 -19.33 13.07 -7.32
N GLU A 89 -18.92 12.04 -8.06
CA GLU A 89 -18.58 12.08 -9.49
C GLU A 89 -17.39 13.00 -9.82
N ALA A 90 -16.53 13.33 -8.86
CA ALA A 90 -15.30 14.06 -9.11
C ALA A 90 -14.16 13.09 -9.48
N PHE A 91 -13.28 13.50 -10.40
CA PHE A 91 -12.20 12.68 -10.92
C PHE A 91 -10.83 13.23 -10.57
N TYR A 92 -9.95 12.37 -10.09
CA TYR A 92 -8.51 12.58 -10.10
C TYR A 92 -7.91 11.78 -11.26
N ILE A 93 -7.12 12.44 -12.09
CA ILE A 93 -6.34 11.81 -13.17
C ILE A 93 -4.88 11.79 -12.75
N GLY A 94 -4.22 10.68 -12.95
CA GLY A 94 -2.80 10.51 -12.65
C GLY A 94 -2.12 9.56 -13.60
N ARG A 95 -0.80 9.50 -13.50
CA ARG A 95 0.04 8.61 -14.29
C ARG A 95 0.85 7.67 -13.41
N THR A 96 1.23 6.53 -13.94
CA THR A 96 2.12 5.59 -13.29
C THR A 96 2.85 4.71 -14.31
N GLU A 97 4.08 4.35 -13.99
CA GLU A 97 4.85 3.31 -14.69
C GLU A 97 4.86 1.99 -13.89
N CYS A 98 4.17 1.98 -12.75
CA CYS A 98 3.99 0.80 -11.92
C CYS A 98 2.60 0.21 -12.10
N HIS A 99 2.43 -1.03 -11.69
CA HIS A 99 1.10 -1.66 -11.67
C HIS A 99 0.11 -0.82 -10.85
N ILE A 100 -1.12 -0.66 -11.35
CA ILE A 100 -2.16 0.22 -10.77
C ILE A 100 -2.45 -0.08 -9.27
N LYS A 101 -2.39 -1.34 -8.85
CA LYS A 101 -2.58 -1.71 -7.43
C LYS A 101 -1.46 -1.17 -6.52
N VAL A 102 -0.23 -1.09 -7.03
CA VAL A 102 0.90 -0.49 -6.30
C VAL A 102 0.65 1.00 -6.15
N ARG A 103 0.25 1.67 -7.25
CA ARG A 103 -0.08 3.09 -7.24
C ARG A 103 -1.22 3.42 -6.27
N TRP A 104 -2.25 2.59 -6.22
CA TRP A 104 -3.32 2.72 -5.23
C TRP A 104 -2.79 2.67 -3.79
N SER A 105 -1.94 1.68 -3.48
CA SER A 105 -1.33 1.54 -2.15
C SER A 105 -0.46 2.75 -1.77
N GLU A 106 0.22 3.39 -2.75
CA GLU A 106 0.97 4.63 -2.54
C GLU A 106 0.04 5.81 -2.19
N HIS A 107 -1.09 5.97 -2.90
CA HIS A 107 -2.09 6.98 -2.56
C HIS A 107 -2.60 6.83 -1.12
N LEU A 108 -2.96 5.60 -0.72
CA LEU A 108 -3.41 5.31 0.65
C LEU A 108 -2.31 5.59 1.69
N SER A 109 -1.06 5.27 1.38
CA SER A 109 0.08 5.53 2.26
C SER A 109 0.31 7.04 2.43
N HIS A 110 0.28 7.79 1.33
CA HIS A 110 0.43 9.26 1.36
C HIS A 110 -0.71 9.94 2.10
N TRP A 111 -1.94 9.49 1.91
CA TRP A 111 -3.10 9.99 2.66
C TRP A 111 -2.96 9.74 4.16
N LYS A 112 -2.62 8.51 4.57
CA LYS A 112 -2.40 8.17 5.99
C LYS A 112 -1.27 8.97 6.63
N LEU A 113 -0.21 9.26 5.88
CA LEU A 113 0.90 10.10 6.34
C LEU A 113 0.51 11.58 6.43
N SER A 114 -0.32 12.09 5.51
CA SER A 114 -0.79 13.49 5.53
C SER A 114 -1.65 13.80 6.76
N ASN A 115 -2.39 12.81 7.26
CA ASN A 115 -3.19 12.94 8.50
C ASN A 115 -2.32 13.00 9.77
N ARG A 116 -0.98 12.83 9.67
CA ARG A 116 -0.01 12.96 10.76
C ARG A 116 0.81 14.27 10.71
N ASN A 117 0.20 15.37 10.28
CA ASN A 117 0.83 16.72 10.17
C ASN A 117 1.87 16.89 9.05
N LEU A 118 1.86 16.03 8.03
CA LEU A 118 2.66 16.23 6.84
C LEU A 118 1.87 17.03 5.79
N LYS A 119 2.58 17.89 5.04
CA LYS A 119 1.96 18.68 3.97
C LYS A 119 1.25 17.78 2.97
N LYS A 120 -0.05 17.98 2.74
CA LYS A 120 -0.84 17.21 1.77
C LYS A 120 -0.25 17.38 0.36
N ARG A 121 0.18 16.29 -0.26
CA ARG A 121 0.70 16.31 -1.64
C ARG A 121 -0.42 16.42 -2.68
N LEU A 122 -1.57 15.84 -2.39
CA LEU A 122 -2.76 15.79 -3.25
C LEU A 122 -3.96 16.25 -2.43
N PRO A 123 -4.07 17.56 -2.10
CA PRO A 123 -5.03 18.02 -1.10
C PRO A 123 -6.48 17.69 -1.48
N LEU A 124 -6.91 17.94 -2.71
CA LEU A 124 -8.30 17.66 -3.13
C LEU A 124 -8.67 16.18 -3.08
N LEU A 125 -7.76 15.29 -3.52
CA LEU A 125 -7.97 13.85 -3.43
C LEU A 125 -7.99 13.38 -1.98
N HIS A 126 -7.06 13.89 -1.14
CA HIS A 126 -7.01 13.51 0.27
C HIS A 126 -8.23 14.04 1.04
N ASP A 127 -8.73 15.24 0.73
CA ASP A 127 -9.97 15.77 1.31
C ASP A 127 -11.18 14.92 0.90
N SER A 128 -11.19 14.40 -0.33
CA SER A 128 -12.21 13.47 -0.77
C SER A 128 -12.14 12.13 -0.02
N PHE A 129 -10.92 11.61 0.25
CA PHE A 129 -10.73 10.41 1.07
C PHE A 129 -11.15 10.64 2.53
N ASP A 130 -10.90 11.82 3.08
CA ASP A 130 -11.35 12.19 4.44
C ASP A 130 -12.87 12.25 4.53
N LYS A 131 -13.52 12.77 3.47
CA LYS A 131 -14.99 12.95 3.41
C LYS A 131 -15.75 11.63 3.23
N TRP A 132 -15.27 10.75 2.33
CA TRP A 132 -16.04 9.60 1.87
C TRP A 132 -15.47 8.25 2.29
N GLY A 133 -14.19 8.21 2.71
CA GLY A 133 -13.42 6.99 2.85
C GLY A 133 -12.83 6.52 1.51
N PRO A 134 -11.59 6.01 1.51
CA PRO A 134 -10.94 5.56 0.26
C PRO A 134 -11.60 4.32 -0.36
N ASP A 135 -12.28 3.49 0.44
CA ASP A 135 -13.02 2.30 0.03
C ASP A 135 -14.25 2.60 -0.82
N LYS A 136 -14.71 3.85 -0.84
CA LYS A 136 -15.82 4.33 -1.66
C LYS A 136 -15.39 4.91 -3.01
N HIS A 137 -14.07 5.01 -3.24
CA HIS A 137 -13.52 5.51 -4.49
C HIS A 137 -13.24 4.34 -5.45
N GLU A 138 -13.49 4.59 -6.72
CA GLU A 138 -13.20 3.67 -7.80
C GLU A 138 -11.91 4.09 -8.51
N MET A 139 -10.98 3.17 -8.71
CA MET A 139 -9.77 3.40 -9.50
C MET A 139 -9.80 2.54 -10.76
N GLY A 140 -9.61 3.18 -11.91
CA GLY A 140 -9.59 2.51 -13.21
C GLY A 140 -8.52 3.07 -14.14
N ILE A 141 -8.34 2.37 -15.26
CA ILE A 141 -7.37 2.73 -16.29
C ILE A 141 -8.08 3.55 -17.37
N VAL A 142 -7.49 4.69 -17.75
CA VAL A 142 -7.94 5.51 -18.88
C VAL A 142 -7.23 5.08 -20.16
N ALA A 143 -5.89 4.96 -20.12
CA ALA A 143 -5.07 4.55 -21.25
C ALA A 143 -3.79 3.86 -20.80
N GLN A 144 -3.26 2.99 -21.67
CA GLN A 144 -1.96 2.33 -21.47
C GLN A 144 -1.12 2.46 -22.73
N PHE A 145 0.18 2.68 -22.56
CA PHE A 145 1.13 2.90 -23.62
C PHE A 145 2.38 2.04 -23.43
N GLU A 146 2.73 1.25 -24.42
CA GLU A 146 3.96 0.46 -24.43
C GLU A 146 5.13 1.32 -24.93
N GLY A 147 6.29 1.19 -24.29
CA GLY A 147 7.53 1.85 -24.74
C GLY A 147 7.54 3.38 -24.64
N ILE A 148 6.55 3.98 -23.98
CA ILE A 148 6.46 5.43 -23.78
C ILE A 148 7.55 5.94 -22.83
N THR A 149 8.08 7.11 -23.10
CA THR A 149 8.98 7.81 -22.19
C THR A 149 8.20 8.49 -21.05
N THR A 150 8.88 8.75 -19.94
CA THR A 150 8.27 9.47 -18.80
C THR A 150 7.78 10.86 -19.21
N ASP A 151 8.51 11.57 -20.08
CA ASP A 151 8.16 12.93 -20.54
C ASP A 151 6.89 12.91 -21.41
N GLU A 152 6.79 11.97 -22.35
CA GLU A 152 5.57 11.78 -23.14
C GLU A 152 4.38 11.42 -22.25
N LEU A 153 4.57 10.57 -21.25
CA LEU A 153 3.52 10.19 -20.32
C LEU A 153 3.04 11.39 -19.47
N ILE A 154 3.94 12.35 -19.15
CA ILE A 154 3.59 13.61 -18.50
C ILE A 154 2.69 14.45 -19.40
N GLU A 155 3.01 14.56 -20.68
CA GLU A 155 2.21 15.34 -21.62
C GLU A 155 0.80 14.71 -21.81
N TYR A 156 0.72 13.39 -21.94
CA TYR A 156 -0.59 12.71 -21.97
C TYR A 156 -1.40 12.95 -20.69
N GLU A 157 -0.77 12.87 -19.51
CA GLU A 157 -1.46 13.18 -18.24
C GLU A 157 -2.09 14.57 -18.26
N LYS A 158 -1.36 15.59 -18.72
CA LYS A 158 -1.87 16.98 -18.83
C LYS A 158 -3.08 17.08 -19.76
N VAL A 159 -3.02 16.41 -20.93
CA VAL A 159 -4.13 16.38 -21.88
C VAL A 159 -5.37 15.76 -21.25
N PHE A 160 -5.22 14.60 -20.60
CA PHE A 160 -6.35 13.94 -19.93
C PHE A 160 -6.89 14.77 -18.77
N ILE A 161 -6.03 15.39 -17.93
CA ILE A 161 -6.49 16.28 -16.84
C ILE A 161 -7.34 17.42 -17.42
N LYS A 162 -6.90 18.04 -18.52
CA LYS A 162 -7.64 19.13 -19.16
C LYS A 162 -9.00 18.65 -19.66
N SER A 163 -9.06 17.53 -20.38
CA SER A 163 -10.29 16.95 -20.92
C SER A 163 -11.30 16.60 -19.81
N PHE A 164 -10.83 15.94 -18.73
CA PHE A 164 -11.70 15.60 -17.61
C PHE A 164 -12.17 16.82 -16.81
N LYS A 165 -11.37 17.87 -16.74
CA LYS A 165 -11.78 19.13 -16.11
C LYS A 165 -12.88 19.86 -16.88
N GLU A 166 -12.84 19.81 -18.20
CA GLU A 166 -13.88 20.40 -19.08
C GLU A 166 -15.21 19.62 -18.99
N SER A 167 -15.14 18.33 -18.70
CA SER A 167 -16.32 17.45 -18.62
C SER A 167 -16.96 17.38 -17.23
N GLY A 168 -16.33 17.89 -16.16
CA GLY A 168 -16.89 17.76 -14.82
C GLY A 168 -16.02 18.24 -13.67
N LYS A 169 -16.30 17.73 -12.47
CA LYS A 169 -15.55 18.06 -11.24
C LYS A 169 -14.18 17.41 -11.24
N SER A 170 -13.12 18.18 -11.04
CA SER A 170 -11.76 17.68 -10.98
C SER A 170 -11.18 17.73 -9.57
N LEU A 171 -10.49 16.66 -9.18
CA LEU A 171 -9.67 16.56 -7.97
C LEU A 171 -8.19 16.86 -8.25
N ASN A 172 -7.83 17.23 -9.47
CA ASN A 172 -6.49 17.70 -9.82
C ASN A 172 -6.34 19.20 -9.55
N ILE A 173 -5.22 19.58 -8.96
CA ILE A 173 -4.77 20.98 -8.91
C ILE A 173 -3.87 21.18 -10.14
N LEU A 174 -4.28 22.05 -11.05
CA LEU A 174 -3.39 22.54 -12.10
C LEU A 174 -2.59 23.70 -11.52
N ASN A 175 -1.29 23.55 -11.46
CA ASN A 175 -0.35 24.66 -11.34
C ASN A 175 -0.09 25.27 -12.71
#